data_38873532a41059b1be8f618b8a715eef
#
_entry.id   38873532a41059b1be8f618b8a715eef
#
_cell.length_a   1.000
_cell.length_b   1.000
_cell.length_c   1.000
_cell.angle_alpha   90.00
_cell.angle_beta   90.00
_cell.angle_gamma   90.00
#
_symmetry.space_group_name_H-M   'P 1'
#
loop_
_entity.id
_entity.type
_entity.pdbx_description
1 polymer ?
#
loop_
_entity_poly.entity_id
_entity_poly.type
_entity_poly.pdbx_seq_one_letter_code
_entity_poly.pdbx_strand_id
1 'polypeptide(L)'
;MGSSTETLALIDEAVQRPRQRTGIPEDLPTPVDEVELDRWCAAYLASDATASQRTPPSVRIPNGPSADVAASWGGQSLVDSALIQIPVLIVRGEWDHVTTDEDARRLFNALRGASDKRDVKISGGNHWLHLQPRRVALWAEVRSFLGER
;
A
#
# COMPACT_ATOMS: atom_id res chain seq x y z
N MET A 1 7.62 28.28 -0.18
CA MET A 1 6.77 27.10 0.02
C MET A 1 5.49 27.37 -0.73
N GLY A 2 5.38 26.85 -1.96
CA GLY A 2 4.19 27.02 -2.78
C GLY A 2 3.08 26.10 -2.28
N SER A 3 1.98 26.65 -1.84
CA SER A 3 0.73 25.93 -1.62
C SER A 3 0.25 25.41 -2.97
N SER A 4 0.45 24.14 -3.27
CA SER A 4 -0.16 23.51 -4.42
C SER A 4 -1.65 23.40 -4.15
N THR A 5 -2.44 24.27 -4.76
CA THR A 5 -3.91 24.24 -4.75
C THR A 5 -4.46 23.23 -5.77
N GLU A 6 -3.61 22.41 -6.35
CA GLU A 6 -4.05 21.36 -7.26
C GLU A 6 -4.75 20.25 -6.48
N THR A 7 -6.02 20.07 -6.78
CA THR A 7 -6.86 19.02 -6.18
C THR A 7 -6.59 17.62 -6.74
N LEU A 8 -5.83 17.53 -7.84
CA LEU A 8 -5.52 16.29 -8.57
C LEU A 8 -4.03 16.20 -8.88
N ALA A 9 -3.50 15.00 -8.85
CA ALA A 9 -2.18 14.65 -9.38
C ALA A 9 -2.31 13.82 -10.66
N LEU A 10 -1.32 13.96 -11.56
CA LEU A 10 -1.17 13.12 -12.75
C LEU A 10 -0.09 12.09 -12.48
N ILE A 11 -0.43 10.82 -12.61
CA ILE A 11 0.48 9.72 -12.38
C ILE A 11 0.58 8.88 -13.65
N ASP A 12 1.76 8.85 -14.22
CA ASP A 12 2.11 8.05 -15.40
C ASP A 12 2.86 6.76 -15.02
N GLU A 13 3.22 5.99 -16.03
CA GLU A 13 3.97 4.75 -15.86
C GLU A 13 5.39 5.00 -15.33
N ALA A 14 6.03 6.13 -15.71
CA ALA A 14 7.36 6.46 -15.25
C ALA A 14 7.42 6.69 -13.73
N VAL A 15 6.32 7.16 -13.15
CA VAL A 15 6.16 7.27 -11.69
C VAL A 15 5.82 5.94 -11.05
N GLN A 16 4.95 5.14 -11.67
CA GLN A 16 4.45 3.91 -11.05
C GLN A 16 5.47 2.76 -11.06
N ARG A 17 6.19 2.57 -12.15
CA ARG A 17 7.11 1.45 -12.32
C ARG A 17 8.24 1.40 -11.27
N PRO A 18 8.94 2.50 -10.95
CA PRO A 18 9.94 2.50 -9.87
C PRO A 18 9.35 2.22 -8.49
N ARG A 19 8.12 2.67 -8.23
CA ARG A 19 7.45 2.46 -6.92
C ARG A 19 7.33 0.97 -6.56
N GLN A 20 7.12 0.11 -7.56
CA GLN A 20 6.99 -1.34 -7.34
C GLN A 20 8.28 -1.98 -6.80
N ARG A 21 9.42 -1.32 -6.97
CA ARG A 21 10.73 -1.81 -6.53
C ARG A 21 11.25 -1.12 -5.26
N THR A 22 10.59 -0.06 -4.83
CA THR A 22 11.05 0.71 -3.66
C THR A 22 11.06 -0.15 -2.41
N GLY A 23 12.12 -0.04 -1.60
CA GLY A 23 12.31 -0.78 -0.36
C GLY A 23 12.97 -2.15 -0.51
N ILE A 24 13.08 -2.69 -1.73
CA ILE A 24 13.79 -3.96 -1.97
C ILE A 24 15.30 -3.70 -1.80
N PRO A 25 16.01 -4.50 -0.96
CA PRO A 25 17.46 -4.39 -0.83
C PRO A 25 18.18 -4.59 -2.17
N GLU A 26 19.20 -3.77 -2.45
CA GLU A 26 19.92 -3.76 -3.74
C GLU A 26 20.69 -5.06 -4.02
N ASP A 27 21.13 -5.74 -2.96
CA ASP A 27 21.89 -7.00 -3.02
C ASP A 27 20.98 -8.24 -3.17
N LEU A 28 19.67 -8.07 -3.17
CA LEU A 28 18.73 -9.17 -3.31
C LEU A 28 18.04 -9.16 -4.68
N PRO A 29 17.68 -10.34 -5.21
CA PRO A 29 16.91 -10.42 -6.44
C PRO A 29 15.54 -9.76 -6.26
N THR A 30 15.15 -8.95 -7.24
CA THR A 30 13.82 -8.34 -7.24
C THR A 30 12.74 -9.40 -7.36
N PRO A 31 11.72 -9.41 -6.50
CA PRO A 31 10.55 -10.28 -6.64
C PRO A 31 9.53 -9.77 -7.67
N VAL A 32 9.84 -8.69 -8.38
CA VAL A 32 8.92 -8.09 -9.35
C VAL A 32 8.99 -8.87 -10.65
N ASP A 33 7.86 -9.43 -11.07
CA ASP A 33 7.68 -10.02 -12.39
C ASP A 33 7.37 -8.92 -13.41
N GLU A 34 8.21 -8.75 -14.43
CA GLU A 34 8.07 -7.67 -15.41
C GLU A 34 6.80 -7.82 -16.25
N VAL A 35 6.38 -9.03 -16.57
CA VAL A 35 5.15 -9.27 -17.33
C VAL A 35 3.92 -8.88 -16.52
N GLU A 36 3.89 -9.23 -15.24
CA GLU A 36 2.82 -8.81 -14.34
C GLU A 36 2.84 -7.30 -14.08
N LEU A 37 4.03 -6.71 -14.00
CA LEU A 37 4.18 -5.25 -13.87
C LEU A 37 3.64 -4.52 -15.10
N ASP A 38 3.93 -5.00 -16.31
CA ASP A 38 3.40 -4.44 -17.56
C ASP A 38 1.87 -4.51 -17.59
N ARG A 39 1.30 -5.66 -17.23
CA ARG A 39 -0.16 -5.84 -17.13
C ARG A 39 -0.78 -4.89 -16.12
N TRP A 40 -0.13 -4.75 -14.97
CA TRP A 40 -0.61 -3.84 -13.93
C TRP A 40 -0.56 -2.39 -14.37
N CYS A 41 0.54 -1.93 -15.00
CA CYS A 41 0.66 -0.58 -15.54
C CYS A 41 -0.42 -0.30 -16.60
N ALA A 42 -0.67 -1.25 -17.50
CA ALA A 42 -1.72 -1.12 -18.51
C ALA A 42 -3.11 -1.02 -17.85
N ALA A 43 -3.41 -1.87 -16.87
CA ALA A 43 -4.68 -1.84 -16.13
C ALA A 43 -4.83 -0.54 -15.34
N TYR A 44 -3.74 -0.04 -14.73
CA TYR A 44 -3.72 1.23 -14.03
C TYR A 44 -4.09 2.39 -14.97
N LEU A 45 -3.46 2.49 -16.14
CA LEU A 45 -3.79 3.53 -17.13
C LEU A 45 -5.23 3.39 -17.62
N ALA A 46 -5.71 2.18 -17.85
CA ALA A 46 -7.08 1.92 -18.29
C ALA A 46 -8.15 2.30 -17.24
N SER A 47 -7.76 2.49 -15.97
CA SER A 47 -8.69 2.92 -14.91
C SER A 47 -9.19 4.37 -15.06
N ASP A 48 -8.50 5.21 -15.84
CA ASP A 48 -8.96 6.54 -16.22
C ASP A 48 -9.24 6.56 -17.73
N ALA A 49 -10.50 6.62 -18.12
CA ALA A 49 -10.93 6.60 -19.53
C ALA A 49 -10.31 7.73 -20.38
N THR A 50 -9.77 8.77 -19.73
CA THR A 50 -9.11 9.89 -20.41
C THR A 50 -7.58 9.85 -20.31
N ALA A 51 -6.99 8.79 -19.73
CA ALA A 51 -5.54 8.70 -19.52
C ALA A 51 -4.75 8.84 -20.83
N SER A 52 -5.20 8.17 -21.91
CA SER A 52 -4.56 8.20 -23.23
C SER A 52 -4.65 9.54 -23.96
N GLN A 53 -5.50 10.47 -23.49
CA GLN A 53 -5.63 11.82 -24.07
C GLN A 53 -4.55 12.78 -23.56
N ARG A 54 -3.70 12.33 -22.62
CA ARG A 54 -2.60 13.12 -22.04
C ARG A 54 -1.26 12.68 -22.59
N THR A 55 -0.30 13.58 -22.53
CA THR A 55 1.09 13.31 -22.96
C THR A 55 2.03 13.65 -21.80
N PRO A 56 2.69 12.67 -21.15
CA PRO A 56 2.47 11.21 -21.34
C PRO A 56 1.10 10.74 -20.85
N PRO A 57 0.64 9.58 -21.30
CA PRO A 57 -0.58 8.95 -20.78
C PRO A 57 -0.51 8.83 -19.26
N SER A 58 -1.54 9.33 -18.55
CA SER A 58 -1.49 9.43 -17.08
C SER A 58 -2.88 9.37 -16.46
N VAL A 59 -2.95 8.81 -15.26
CA VAL A 59 -4.18 8.74 -14.47
C VAL A 59 -4.30 9.97 -13.59
N ARG A 60 -5.48 10.56 -13.53
CA ARG A 60 -5.80 11.61 -12.58
C ARG A 60 -6.23 11.00 -11.25
N ILE A 61 -5.51 11.32 -10.20
CA ILE A 61 -5.86 10.91 -8.84
C ILE A 61 -6.11 12.14 -7.94
N PRO A 62 -7.10 12.07 -7.04
CA PRO A 62 -7.32 13.13 -6.08
C PRO A 62 -6.18 13.20 -5.06
N ASN A 63 -5.79 14.41 -4.68
CA ASN A 63 -4.75 14.63 -3.68
C ASN A 63 -5.24 14.44 -2.22
N GLY A 64 -6.55 14.34 -2.00
CA GLY A 64 -7.13 14.12 -0.67
C GLY A 64 -6.52 12.94 0.07
N PRO A 65 -6.52 11.71 -0.50
CA PRO A 65 -5.91 10.55 0.17
C PRO A 65 -4.44 10.73 0.54
N SER A 66 -3.66 11.42 -0.31
CA SER A 66 -2.25 11.72 0.00
C SER A 66 -2.12 12.72 1.16
N ALA A 67 -3.00 13.71 1.23
CA ALA A 67 -3.05 14.65 2.34
C ALA A 67 -3.45 13.96 3.66
N ASP A 68 -4.42 13.05 3.61
CA ASP A 68 -4.86 12.25 4.75
C ASP A 68 -3.72 11.35 5.29
N VAL A 69 -2.99 10.70 4.39
CA VAL A 69 -1.80 9.91 4.75
C VAL A 69 -0.73 10.79 5.39
N ALA A 70 -0.42 11.94 4.80
CA ALA A 70 0.55 12.87 5.35
C ALA A 70 0.14 13.40 6.74
N ALA A 71 -1.13 13.70 6.94
CA ALA A 71 -1.67 14.10 8.25
C ALA A 71 -1.54 12.97 9.29
N SER A 72 -1.83 11.73 8.89
CA SER A 72 -1.67 10.55 9.74
C SER A 72 -0.21 10.33 10.16
N TRP A 73 0.74 10.45 9.24
CA TRP A 73 2.17 10.39 9.55
C TRP A 73 2.63 11.56 10.42
N GLY A 74 1.99 12.72 10.30
CA GLY A 74 2.15 13.86 11.20
C GLY A 74 1.52 13.70 12.58
N GLY A 75 0.92 12.53 12.87
CA GLY A 75 0.31 12.23 14.16
C GLY A 75 -1.16 12.63 14.30
N GLN A 76 -1.79 13.12 13.22
CA GLN A 76 -3.21 13.43 13.20
C GLN A 76 -4.00 12.17 12.77
N SER A 77 -4.53 11.44 13.73
CA SER A 77 -5.37 10.28 13.41
C SER A 77 -6.74 10.73 12.91
N LEU A 78 -7.12 10.28 11.71
CA LEU A 78 -8.44 10.52 11.12
C LEU A 78 -9.51 9.61 11.73
N VAL A 79 -9.09 8.50 12.32
CA VAL A 79 -9.95 7.48 12.92
C VAL A 79 -9.40 7.12 14.30
N ASP A 80 -10.26 7.05 15.31
CA ASP A 80 -9.88 6.46 16.59
C ASP A 80 -9.88 4.92 16.48
N SER A 81 -8.70 4.35 16.32
CA SER A 81 -8.53 2.90 16.19
C SER A 81 -9.00 2.13 17.44
N ALA A 82 -9.13 2.78 18.60
CA ALA A 82 -9.64 2.14 19.81
C ALA A 82 -11.13 1.78 19.73
N LEU A 83 -11.87 2.44 18.81
CA LEU A 83 -13.28 2.16 18.59
C LEU A 83 -13.54 0.93 17.71
N ILE A 84 -12.52 0.36 17.08
CA ILE A 84 -12.64 -0.86 16.29
C ILE A 84 -12.80 -2.04 17.23
N GLN A 85 -13.96 -2.71 17.16
CA GLN A 85 -14.34 -3.82 18.05
C GLN A 85 -14.31 -5.19 17.38
N ILE A 86 -14.16 -5.21 16.05
CA ILE A 86 -14.03 -6.44 15.26
C ILE A 86 -12.59 -6.94 15.30
N PRO A 87 -12.37 -8.22 14.95
CA PRO A 87 -11.02 -8.74 14.78
C PRO A 87 -10.26 -8.03 13.66
N VAL A 88 -8.95 -7.80 13.86
CA VAL A 88 -8.08 -7.07 12.92
C VAL A 88 -6.83 -7.89 12.62
N LEU A 89 -6.53 -8.05 11.34
CA LEU A 89 -5.28 -8.61 10.84
C LEU A 89 -4.49 -7.51 10.13
N ILE A 90 -3.26 -7.25 10.59
CA ILE A 90 -2.28 -6.41 9.92
C ILE A 90 -1.33 -7.37 9.19
N VAL A 91 -1.20 -7.24 7.87
CA VAL A 91 -0.24 -8.01 7.08
C VAL A 91 0.58 -7.09 6.22
N ARG A 92 1.90 -7.25 6.25
CA ARG A 92 2.83 -6.39 5.52
C ARG A 92 4.06 -7.16 5.04
N GLY A 93 4.73 -6.61 4.05
CA GLY A 93 6.00 -7.14 3.57
C GLY A 93 7.17 -6.77 4.49
N GLU A 94 8.21 -7.59 4.49
CA GLU A 94 9.45 -7.35 5.24
C GLU A 94 10.12 -6.03 4.86
N TRP A 95 10.05 -5.68 3.58
CA TRP A 95 10.67 -4.49 3.00
C TRP A 95 9.68 -3.35 2.76
N ASP A 96 8.55 -3.37 3.47
CA ASP A 96 7.58 -2.28 3.39
C ASP A 96 8.13 -1.02 4.07
N HIS A 97 8.46 -0.03 3.26
CA HIS A 97 8.98 1.26 3.69
C HIS A 97 7.88 2.34 3.77
N VAL A 98 6.67 2.04 3.29
CA VAL A 98 5.51 2.96 3.33
C VAL A 98 4.78 2.81 4.66
N THR A 99 4.55 1.55 5.08
CA THR A 99 3.99 1.20 6.38
C THR A 99 5.05 0.44 7.18
N THR A 100 5.78 1.19 7.99
CA THR A 100 6.94 0.70 8.73
C THR A 100 6.57 -0.19 9.92
N ASP A 101 7.57 -0.85 10.51
CA ASP A 101 7.41 -1.60 11.78
C ASP A 101 6.86 -0.72 12.89
N GLU A 102 7.27 0.56 12.91
CA GLU A 102 6.79 1.55 13.89
C GLU A 102 5.30 1.84 13.70
N ASP A 103 4.86 2.00 12.45
CA ASP A 103 3.46 2.27 12.11
C ASP A 103 2.58 1.09 12.48
N ALA A 104 3.00 -0.15 12.12
CA ALA A 104 2.28 -1.36 12.46
C ALA A 104 2.16 -1.55 13.98
N ARG A 105 3.26 -1.35 14.72
CA ARG A 105 3.28 -1.42 16.18
C ARG A 105 2.36 -0.36 16.80
N ARG A 106 2.39 0.88 16.30
CA ARG A 106 1.53 1.96 16.77
C ARG A 106 0.06 1.64 16.56
N LEU A 107 -0.30 1.16 15.35
CA LEU A 107 -1.66 0.73 15.05
C LEU A 107 -2.08 -0.44 15.94
N PHE A 108 -1.26 -1.48 16.05
CA PHE A 108 -1.54 -2.65 16.88
C PHE A 108 -1.84 -2.27 18.33
N ASN A 109 -1.05 -1.34 18.89
CA ASN A 109 -1.25 -0.86 20.27
C ASN A 109 -2.49 0.03 20.40
N ALA A 110 -2.85 0.76 19.35
CA ALA A 110 -4.05 1.63 19.36
C ALA A 110 -5.36 0.84 19.22
N LEU A 111 -5.35 -0.36 18.66
CA LEU A 111 -6.51 -1.25 18.50
C LEU A 111 -6.95 -1.87 19.84
N ARG A 112 -7.28 -1.04 20.83
CA ARG A 112 -7.62 -1.49 22.19
C ARG A 112 -8.99 -2.13 22.31
N GLY A 113 -9.91 -1.78 21.41
CA GLY A 113 -11.27 -2.34 21.36
C GLY A 113 -11.36 -3.63 20.55
N ALA A 114 -10.35 -3.95 19.73
CA ALA A 114 -10.40 -5.11 18.84
C ALA A 114 -10.52 -6.42 19.63
N SER A 115 -11.48 -7.27 19.25
CA SER A 115 -11.77 -8.55 19.92
C SER A 115 -10.66 -9.59 19.71
N ASP A 116 -9.91 -9.48 18.62
CA ASP A 116 -8.68 -10.22 18.31
C ASP A 116 -7.82 -9.36 17.39
N LYS A 117 -6.48 -9.49 17.49
CA LYS A 117 -5.57 -8.76 16.61
C LYS A 117 -4.29 -9.52 16.36
N ARG A 118 -3.86 -9.53 15.10
CA ARG A 118 -2.61 -10.15 14.66
C ARG A 118 -1.80 -9.16 13.81
N ASP A 119 -0.47 -9.18 13.95
CA ASP A 119 0.47 -8.50 13.07
C ASP A 119 1.40 -9.55 12.44
N VAL A 120 1.38 -9.65 11.12
CA VAL A 120 2.15 -10.64 10.36
C VAL A 120 3.06 -9.90 9.37
N LYS A 121 4.36 -10.17 9.47
CA LYS A 121 5.37 -9.69 8.52
C LYS A 121 5.80 -10.84 7.61
N ILE A 122 5.63 -10.68 6.29
CA ILE A 122 5.97 -11.68 5.29
C ILE A 122 7.33 -11.35 4.68
N SER A 123 8.28 -12.28 4.79
CA SER A 123 9.63 -12.11 4.26
C SER A 123 9.65 -12.04 2.73
N GLY A 124 10.59 -11.28 2.18
CA GLY A 124 10.85 -11.19 0.74
C GLY A 124 9.76 -10.43 -0.04
N GLY A 125 9.05 -9.52 0.59
CA GLY A 125 8.07 -8.66 -0.04
C GLY A 125 8.16 -7.22 0.42
N ASN A 126 7.83 -6.26 -0.45
CA ASN A 126 7.74 -4.85 -0.13
C ASN A 126 6.27 -4.39 0.03
N HIS A 127 6.00 -3.10 -0.04
CA HIS A 127 4.64 -2.53 0.04
C HIS A 127 3.66 -3.12 -1.00
N TRP A 128 4.19 -3.58 -2.13
CA TRP A 128 3.42 -4.17 -3.24
C TRP A 128 3.32 -5.70 -3.17
N LEU A 129 3.46 -6.28 -1.99
CA LEU A 129 3.44 -7.71 -1.73
C LEU A 129 2.30 -8.47 -2.46
N HIS A 130 1.13 -7.85 -2.59
CA HIS A 130 -0.05 -8.42 -3.26
C HIS A 130 0.13 -8.62 -4.78
N LEU A 131 1.11 -7.96 -5.40
CA LEU A 131 1.47 -8.11 -6.81
C LEU A 131 2.70 -9.03 -7.02
N GLN A 132 3.36 -9.45 -5.95
CA GLN A 132 4.58 -10.24 -5.99
C GLN A 132 4.30 -11.75 -5.81
N PRO A 133 5.24 -12.64 -6.12
CA PRO A 133 5.08 -14.09 -5.90
C PRO A 133 4.70 -14.44 -4.46
N ARG A 134 5.18 -13.67 -3.47
CA ARG A 134 4.86 -13.82 -2.06
C ARG A 134 3.39 -13.51 -1.70
N ARG A 135 2.59 -13.02 -2.65
CA ARG A 135 1.12 -12.88 -2.46
C ARG A 135 0.43 -14.16 -2.00
N VAL A 136 1.01 -15.33 -2.34
CA VAL A 136 0.48 -16.62 -1.89
C VAL A 136 0.51 -16.73 -0.36
N ALA A 137 1.59 -16.29 0.28
CA ALA A 137 1.70 -16.25 1.74
C ALA A 137 0.72 -15.22 2.33
N LEU A 138 0.60 -14.03 1.73
CA LEU A 138 -0.40 -13.03 2.13
C LEU A 138 -1.82 -13.64 2.15
N TRP A 139 -2.21 -14.31 1.06
CA TRP A 139 -3.54 -14.92 0.98
C TRP A 139 -3.73 -16.10 1.92
N ALA A 140 -2.66 -16.84 2.25
CA ALA A 140 -2.71 -17.91 3.24
C ALA A 140 -3.00 -17.34 4.64
N GLU A 141 -2.34 -16.27 5.04
CA GLU A 141 -2.57 -15.59 6.32
C GLU A 141 -4.00 -15.02 6.42
N VAL A 142 -4.46 -14.38 5.35
CA VAL A 142 -5.83 -13.83 5.30
C VAL A 142 -6.87 -14.96 5.44
N ARG A 143 -6.71 -16.07 4.71
CA ARG A 143 -7.63 -17.22 4.79
C ARG A 143 -7.61 -17.87 6.15
N SER A 144 -6.42 -18.07 6.73
CA SER A 144 -6.29 -18.61 8.08
C SER A 144 -7.02 -17.75 9.10
N PHE A 145 -6.80 -16.44 9.03
CA PHE A 145 -7.46 -15.51 9.95
C PHE A 145 -8.98 -15.48 9.80
N LEU A 146 -9.51 -15.59 8.59
CA LEU A 146 -10.95 -15.63 8.33
C LEU A 146 -11.57 -17.01 8.60
N GLY A 147 -10.83 -18.10 8.40
CA GLY A 147 -11.31 -19.48 8.57
C GLY A 147 -11.30 -19.98 10.02
N GLU A 148 -10.58 -19.32 10.90
CA GLU A 148 -10.53 -19.65 12.34
C GLU A 148 -11.69 -19.04 13.15
N ARG A 149 -12.75 -18.53 12.50
CA ARG A 149 -13.84 -17.79 13.14
C ARG A 149 -15.20 -18.43 12.95
#